data_88a39e16361dbb0cddfd9361d52be249
#
_entry.id   88a39e16361dbb0cddfd9361d52be249
#
_cell.length_a   1.000
_cell.length_b   1.000
_cell.length_c   1.000
_cell.angle_alpha   90.00
_cell.angle_beta   90.00
_cell.angle_gamma   90.00
#
_symmetry.space_group_name_H-M   'P 1'
#
loop_
_entity.id
_entity.type
_entity.pdbx_description
1 polymer ?
#
loop_
_entity_poly.entity_id
_entity_poly.type
_entity_poly.pdbx_seq_one_letter_code
_entity_poly.pdbx_strand_id
1 'polypeptide(L)'
;MPCVVPNSILRATHGCSLNKYPLARILSIDFGRKRTGIAVTDPLQIIAGGLVTVVTSELFDWLKAYVVREEVERIVIGKPMQTNGMPSENLPRVEQFVNRWRKAMPSIPIEYYDERFTSVLAHQTMLDAGLKKKARQNKALVDEISATIILRDYLEARRMK
;
A
#
# COMPACT_ATOMS: atom_id res chain seq x y z
N MET A 1 42.27 5.83 -19.93
CA MET A 1 42.07 6.45 -18.61
C MET A 1 40.61 6.75 -18.44
N PRO A 2 39.87 6.06 -17.62
CA PRO A 2 38.48 6.43 -17.38
C PRO A 2 38.45 7.60 -16.42
N CYS A 3 37.80 8.67 -16.83
CA CYS A 3 37.48 9.80 -15.96
C CYS A 3 36.48 9.38 -14.90
N VAL A 4 36.94 9.30 -13.68
CA VAL A 4 36.08 9.19 -12.50
C VAL A 4 35.49 10.58 -12.26
N VAL A 5 34.19 10.75 -12.46
CA VAL A 5 33.46 11.96 -12.06
C VAL A 5 33.02 11.76 -10.60
N PRO A 6 33.44 12.59 -9.65
CA PRO A 6 33.01 12.47 -8.27
C PRO A 6 31.55 12.90 -8.15
N ASN A 7 30.78 12.05 -7.51
CA ASN A 7 29.36 12.21 -7.20
C ASN A 7 29.22 13.14 -5.98
N SER A 8 29.41 14.43 -6.20
CA SER A 8 29.10 15.43 -5.19
C SER A 8 28.69 16.73 -5.89
N ILE A 9 27.57 17.30 -5.41
CA ILE A 9 27.05 18.62 -5.76
C ILE A 9 26.04 18.61 -6.90
N LEU A 10 24.80 18.42 -6.54
CA LEU A 10 23.68 19.21 -7.04
C LEU A 10 22.64 19.39 -5.94
N ARG A 11 22.97 20.23 -4.97
CA ARG A 11 21.95 21.03 -4.29
C ARG A 11 21.51 22.08 -5.29
N ALA A 12 20.48 21.76 -6.04
CA ALA A 12 19.81 22.72 -6.89
C ALA A 12 18.99 23.66 -6.02
N THR A 13 19.47 24.87 -5.95
CA THR A 13 18.77 26.08 -5.51
C THR A 13 17.51 26.30 -6.34
N HIS A 14 16.41 26.59 -5.64
CA HIS A 14 15.29 27.46 -6.03
C HIS A 14 14.77 27.42 -7.48
N GLY A 15 13.54 26.91 -7.59
CA GLY A 15 12.57 27.51 -8.53
C GLY A 15 12.58 26.94 -9.94
N CYS A 16 12.00 25.77 -10.09
CA CYS A 16 11.09 25.56 -11.22
C CYS A 16 10.10 24.45 -10.85
N SER A 17 8.87 24.86 -10.60
CA SER A 17 7.73 23.97 -10.43
C SER A 17 7.42 23.30 -11.76
N LEU A 18 8.15 22.25 -12.11
CA LEU A 18 7.94 21.49 -13.34
C LEU A 18 7.61 20.00 -13.11
N ASN A 19 7.38 19.57 -11.88
CA ASN A 19 6.82 18.23 -11.67
C ASN A 19 5.43 18.32 -11.06
N LYS A 20 4.46 18.54 -11.94
CA LYS A 20 3.02 18.47 -11.63
C LYS A 20 2.56 17.04 -11.32
N TYR A 21 3.45 16.05 -11.42
CA TYR A 21 3.17 14.64 -11.21
C TYR A 21 4.11 14.08 -10.15
N PRO A 22 3.56 13.45 -9.10
CA PRO A 22 4.38 12.72 -8.15
C PRO A 22 5.10 11.58 -8.91
N LEU A 23 6.40 11.43 -8.69
CA LEU A 23 7.17 10.30 -9.21
C LEU A 23 7.35 9.20 -8.16
N ALA A 24 6.57 9.24 -7.10
CA ALA A 24 6.62 8.32 -5.99
C ALA A 24 5.34 7.49 -5.90
N ARG A 25 5.49 6.22 -5.55
CA ARG A 25 4.39 5.27 -5.45
C ARG A 25 3.60 5.44 -4.15
N ILE A 26 2.35 5.02 -4.16
CA ILE A 26 1.57 4.79 -2.94
C ILE A 26 1.43 3.29 -2.75
N LEU A 27 1.70 2.80 -1.56
CA LEU A 27 1.45 1.42 -1.14
C LEU A 27 0.14 1.33 -0.38
N SER A 28 -0.59 0.24 -0.56
CA SER A 28 -1.68 -0.13 0.35
C SER A 28 -1.42 -1.48 0.99
N ILE A 29 -1.94 -1.66 2.18
CA ILE A 29 -1.76 -2.85 3.01
C ILE A 29 -3.13 -3.32 3.51
N ASP A 30 -3.47 -4.56 3.18
CA ASP A 30 -4.55 -5.32 3.81
C ASP A 30 -3.94 -6.23 4.89
N PHE A 31 -3.95 -5.76 6.13
CA PHE A 31 -3.23 -6.38 7.24
C PHE A 31 -4.01 -7.55 7.84
N GLY A 32 -3.62 -8.77 7.54
CA GLY A 32 -4.18 -9.99 8.09
C GLY A 32 -3.39 -10.56 9.28
N ARG A 33 -3.99 -11.51 10.00
CA ARG A 33 -3.34 -12.17 11.16
C ARG A 33 -2.12 -13.00 10.78
N LYS A 34 -2.17 -13.70 9.65
CA LYS A 34 -1.12 -14.60 9.17
C LYS A 34 -0.46 -14.11 7.90
N ARG A 35 -1.22 -13.47 7.04
CA ARG A 35 -0.79 -12.94 5.75
C ARG A 35 -1.28 -11.52 5.59
N THR A 36 -0.53 -10.76 4.86
CA THR A 36 -0.80 -9.36 4.52
C THR A 36 -0.70 -9.18 3.02
N GLY A 37 -1.78 -8.71 2.41
CA GLY A 37 -1.81 -8.32 1.00
C GLY A 37 -1.25 -6.92 0.82
N ILE A 38 -0.49 -6.73 -0.25
CA ILE A 38 0.14 -5.45 -0.60
C ILE A 38 -0.19 -5.12 -2.04
N ALA A 39 -0.62 -3.89 -2.26
CA ALA A 39 -0.80 -3.31 -3.58
C ALA A 39 0.02 -2.03 -3.72
N VAL A 40 0.28 -1.62 -4.95
CA VAL A 40 1.11 -0.47 -5.25
C VAL A 40 0.58 0.29 -6.46
N THR A 41 0.79 1.59 -6.50
CA THR A 41 0.54 2.40 -7.70
C THR A 41 1.75 2.39 -8.63
N ASP A 42 1.52 2.78 -9.89
CA ASP A 42 2.58 3.29 -10.74
C ASP A 42 3.17 4.60 -10.16
N PRO A 43 4.36 5.05 -10.64
CA PRO A 43 4.98 6.28 -10.14
C PRO A 43 4.14 7.54 -10.37
N LEU A 44 3.22 7.52 -11.34
CA LEU A 44 2.29 8.63 -11.61
C LEU A 44 1.02 8.57 -10.76
N GLN A 45 0.87 7.54 -9.93
CA GLN A 45 -0.29 7.34 -9.05
C GLN A 45 -1.64 7.30 -9.79
N ILE A 46 -1.64 6.68 -10.98
CA ILE A 46 -2.82 6.56 -11.85
C ILE A 46 -3.49 5.20 -11.66
N ILE A 47 -2.69 4.13 -11.65
CA ILE A 47 -3.15 2.74 -11.63
C ILE A 47 -2.75 2.06 -10.33
N ALA A 48 -3.69 1.36 -9.71
CA ALA A 48 -3.45 0.48 -8.58
C ALA A 48 -3.37 -0.98 -9.03
N GLY A 49 -2.37 -1.71 -8.59
CA GLY A 49 -2.20 -3.14 -8.88
C GLY A 49 -1.74 -3.93 -7.66
N GLY A 50 -2.14 -5.19 -7.58
CA GLY A 50 -1.62 -6.12 -6.58
C GLY A 50 -0.12 -6.34 -6.77
N LEU A 51 0.62 -6.37 -5.68
CA LEU A 51 2.07 -6.54 -5.71
C LEU A 51 2.47 -7.92 -5.19
N VAL A 52 2.11 -8.23 -3.96
CA VAL A 52 2.49 -9.47 -3.29
C VAL A 52 1.66 -9.70 -2.03
N THR A 53 1.56 -10.95 -1.61
CA THR A 53 1.13 -11.30 -0.26
C THR A 53 2.31 -11.85 0.53
N VAL A 54 2.56 -11.28 1.69
CA VAL A 54 3.67 -11.66 2.58
C VAL A 54 3.14 -12.25 3.88
N VAL A 55 3.97 -13.02 4.57
CA VAL A 55 3.68 -13.45 5.94
C VAL A 55 3.72 -12.22 6.85
N THR A 56 2.69 -12.04 7.67
CA THR A 56 2.54 -10.81 8.47
C THR A 56 3.70 -10.55 9.43
N SER A 57 4.35 -11.60 9.94
CA SER A 57 5.55 -11.46 10.78
C SER A 57 6.75 -10.86 10.03
N GLU A 58 6.82 -11.01 8.72
CA GLU A 58 7.90 -10.52 7.86
C GLU A 58 7.58 -9.18 7.21
N LEU A 59 6.35 -8.70 7.34
CA LEU A 59 5.87 -7.49 6.67
C LEU A 59 6.76 -6.27 6.93
N PHE A 60 7.19 -6.08 8.17
CA PHE A 60 7.97 -4.90 8.55
C PHE A 60 9.31 -4.83 7.83
N ASP A 61 10.03 -5.95 7.79
CA ASP A 61 11.35 -6.03 7.15
C ASP A 61 11.22 -5.99 5.63
N TRP A 62 10.17 -6.63 5.10
CA TRP A 62 9.86 -6.57 3.68
C TRP A 62 9.57 -5.13 3.22
N LEU A 63 8.74 -4.39 3.96
CA LEU A 63 8.43 -2.99 3.65
C LEU A 63 9.67 -2.10 3.73
N LYS A 64 10.50 -2.27 4.74
CA LYS A 64 11.77 -1.53 4.86
C LYS A 64 12.67 -1.75 3.64
N ALA A 65 12.80 -2.99 3.20
CA ALA A 65 13.58 -3.32 2.01
C ALA A 65 12.97 -2.73 0.73
N TYR A 66 11.64 -2.72 0.65
CA TYR A 66 10.92 -2.17 -0.51
C TYR A 66 11.12 -0.66 -0.65
N VAL A 67 10.92 0.10 0.43
CA VAL A 67 11.02 1.57 0.40
C VAL A 67 12.45 2.09 0.21
N VAL A 68 13.46 1.24 0.38
CA VAL A 68 14.85 1.57 0.02
C VAL A 68 15.08 1.49 -1.49
N ARG A 69 14.37 0.58 -2.18
CA ARG A 69 14.52 0.36 -3.63
C ARG A 69 13.60 1.23 -4.47
N GLU A 70 12.42 1.51 -3.97
CA GLU A 70 11.36 2.20 -4.69
C GLU A 70 11.01 3.51 -4.00
N GLU A 71 10.82 4.55 -4.78
CA GLU A 71 10.33 5.83 -4.27
C GLU A 71 8.87 5.69 -3.82
N VAL A 72 8.64 5.76 -2.52
CA VAL A 72 7.32 5.65 -1.90
C VAL A 72 6.96 6.94 -1.18
N GLU A 73 5.86 7.55 -1.58
CA GLU A 73 5.34 8.78 -0.96
C GLU A 73 4.69 8.49 0.39
N ARG A 74 3.85 7.47 0.45
CA ARG A 74 3.08 7.09 1.64
C ARG A 74 2.59 5.66 1.59
N ILE A 75 2.15 5.18 2.74
CA ILE A 75 1.50 3.89 2.89
C ILE A 75 0.06 4.13 3.36
N VAL A 76 -0.89 3.39 2.79
CA VAL A 76 -2.29 3.35 3.21
C VAL A 76 -2.55 1.99 3.81
N ILE A 77 -3.05 1.93 5.03
CA ILE A 77 -3.37 0.66 5.68
C ILE A 77 -4.87 0.58 5.96
N GLY A 78 -5.48 -0.52 5.58
CA GLY A 78 -6.87 -0.79 5.87
C GLY A 78 -7.13 -0.80 7.37
N LYS A 79 -8.11 -0.03 7.83
CA LYS A 79 -8.55 -0.04 9.22
C LYS A 79 -9.64 -1.10 9.36
N PRO A 80 -9.35 -2.25 10.02
CA PRO A 80 -10.33 -3.31 10.12
C PRO A 80 -11.46 -2.92 11.07
N MET A 81 -12.64 -2.71 10.50
CA MET A 81 -13.86 -2.41 11.22
C MET A 81 -14.89 -3.50 10.95
N GLN A 82 -15.72 -3.83 11.94
CA GLN A 82 -16.87 -4.70 11.74
C GLN A 82 -17.98 -3.93 10.99
N THR A 83 -18.89 -4.67 10.35
CA THR A 83 -20.03 -4.07 9.62
C THR A 83 -20.94 -3.22 10.50
N ASN A 84 -20.95 -3.47 11.81
CA ASN A 84 -21.67 -2.67 12.82
C ASN A 84 -20.91 -1.41 13.28
N GLY A 85 -19.74 -1.12 12.68
CA GLY A 85 -18.90 0.02 13.04
C GLY A 85 -18.00 -0.18 14.27
N MET A 86 -18.05 -1.35 14.90
CA MET A 86 -17.17 -1.68 16.03
C MET A 86 -15.76 -2.04 15.55
N PRO A 87 -14.71 -1.80 16.37
CA PRO A 87 -13.36 -2.23 16.05
C PRO A 87 -13.29 -3.76 15.86
N SER A 88 -12.55 -4.20 14.84
CA SER A 88 -12.24 -5.60 14.65
C SER A 88 -11.22 -6.08 15.68
N GLU A 89 -11.24 -7.37 16.02
CA GLU A 89 -10.21 -8.00 16.87
C GLU A 89 -8.77 -7.82 16.34
N ASN A 90 -8.63 -7.56 15.06
CA ASN A 90 -7.33 -7.34 14.43
C ASN A 90 -6.83 -5.89 14.58
N LEU A 91 -7.68 -4.94 14.97
CA LEU A 91 -7.32 -3.53 15.05
C LEU A 91 -6.12 -3.25 15.97
N PRO A 92 -6.00 -3.83 17.18
CA PRO A 92 -4.84 -3.59 18.04
C PRO A 92 -3.51 -3.99 17.41
N ARG A 93 -3.49 -5.04 16.56
CA ARG A 93 -2.29 -5.48 15.83
C ARG A 93 -1.91 -4.50 14.74
N VAL A 94 -2.91 -3.97 14.02
CA VAL A 94 -2.72 -2.92 13.02
C VAL A 94 -2.14 -1.67 13.67
N GLU A 95 -2.69 -1.23 14.79
CA GLU A 95 -2.21 -0.07 15.53
C GLU A 95 -0.77 -0.24 16.04
N GLN A 96 -0.44 -1.43 16.56
CA GLN A 96 0.92 -1.76 16.99
C GLN A 96 1.90 -1.68 15.81
N PHE A 97 1.52 -2.22 14.66
CA PHE A 97 2.33 -2.15 13.44
C PHE A 97 2.53 -0.70 12.98
N VAL A 98 1.46 0.08 12.91
CA VAL A 98 1.51 1.50 12.51
C VAL A 98 2.40 2.32 13.43
N ASN A 99 2.27 2.12 14.75
CA ASN A 99 3.10 2.82 15.74
C ASN A 99 4.58 2.45 15.61
N ARG A 100 4.88 1.17 15.36
CA ARG A 100 6.25 0.70 15.10
C ARG A 100 6.82 1.32 13.82
N TRP A 101 6.02 1.38 12.75
CA TRP A 101 6.42 2.00 11.48
C TRP A 101 6.73 3.48 11.62
N ARG A 102 5.84 4.24 12.24
CA ARG A 102 6.00 5.68 12.46
C ARG A 102 7.27 6.03 13.23
N LYS A 103 7.66 5.18 14.19
CA LYS A 103 8.90 5.36 14.95
C LYS A 103 10.15 5.04 14.10
N ALA A 104 10.09 4.00 13.29
CA ALA A 104 11.23 3.53 12.53
C ALA A 104 11.43 4.28 11.20
N MET A 105 10.35 4.70 10.56
CA MET A 105 10.32 5.31 9.22
C MET A 105 9.46 6.59 9.21
N PRO A 106 9.83 7.63 9.96
CA PRO A 106 9.02 8.86 10.05
C PRO A 106 8.93 9.64 8.74
N SER A 107 9.84 9.42 7.81
CA SER A 107 9.85 10.06 6.49
C SER A 107 8.75 9.53 5.55
N ILE A 108 8.20 8.35 5.83
CA ILE A 108 7.14 7.74 5.00
C ILE A 108 5.88 7.61 5.85
N PRO A 109 4.92 8.54 5.68
CA PRO A 109 3.70 8.53 6.47
C PRO A 109 2.84 7.30 6.18
N ILE A 110 2.17 6.81 7.21
CA ILE A 110 1.19 5.74 7.11
C ILE A 110 -0.17 6.26 7.57
N GLU A 111 -1.18 6.08 6.70
CA GLU A 111 -2.54 6.57 6.89
C GLU A 111 -3.52 5.40 6.98
N TYR A 112 -4.56 5.54 7.80
CA TYR A 112 -5.65 4.58 7.87
C TYR A 112 -6.70 4.85 6.78
N TYR A 113 -7.24 3.77 6.22
CA TYR A 113 -8.40 3.79 5.33
C TYR A 113 -9.47 2.83 5.84
N ASP A 114 -10.72 3.26 5.86
CA ASP A 114 -11.85 2.43 6.31
C ASP A 114 -12.18 1.36 5.25
N GLU A 115 -12.12 0.09 5.65
CA GLU A 115 -12.28 -1.06 4.76
C GLU A 115 -13.54 -1.89 5.03
N ARG A 116 -14.57 -1.31 5.66
CA ARG A 116 -15.77 -2.05 6.11
C ARG A 116 -16.36 -3.01 5.09
N PHE A 117 -16.28 -2.71 3.80
CA PHE A 117 -16.87 -3.49 2.71
C PHE A 117 -15.85 -4.07 1.73
N THR A 118 -14.56 -3.95 1.98
CA THR A 118 -13.50 -4.34 1.03
C THR A 118 -13.53 -5.82 0.68
N SER A 119 -13.79 -6.72 1.66
CA SER A 119 -13.87 -8.16 1.41
C SER A 119 -15.03 -8.54 0.48
N VAL A 120 -16.19 -7.88 0.64
CA VAL A 120 -17.36 -8.09 -0.24
C VAL A 120 -17.04 -7.61 -1.64
N LEU A 121 -16.44 -6.42 -1.79
CA LEU A 121 -16.00 -5.88 -3.08
C LEU A 121 -14.94 -6.75 -3.74
N ALA A 122 -13.99 -7.32 -2.97
CA ALA A 122 -12.99 -8.23 -3.50
C ALA A 122 -13.61 -9.49 -4.09
N HIS A 123 -14.55 -10.11 -3.40
CA HIS A 123 -15.27 -11.27 -3.92
C HIS A 123 -16.08 -10.93 -5.17
N GLN A 124 -16.79 -9.81 -5.20
CA GLN A 124 -17.56 -9.38 -6.36
C GLN A 124 -16.62 -9.09 -7.55
N THR A 125 -15.52 -8.41 -7.34
CA THR A 125 -14.52 -8.14 -8.39
C THR A 125 -13.96 -9.43 -8.99
N MET A 126 -13.71 -10.46 -8.18
CA MET A 126 -13.25 -11.76 -8.68
C MET A 126 -14.31 -12.50 -9.50
N LEU A 127 -15.59 -12.37 -9.11
CA LEU A 127 -16.71 -12.92 -9.89
C LEU A 127 -16.85 -12.21 -11.22
N ASP A 128 -16.82 -10.90 -11.24
CA ASP A 128 -16.93 -10.06 -12.43
C ASP A 128 -15.77 -10.28 -13.41
N ALA A 129 -14.56 -10.55 -12.88
CA ALA A 129 -13.40 -10.93 -13.68
C ALA A 129 -13.44 -12.38 -14.20
N GLY A 130 -14.50 -13.14 -13.91
CA GLY A 130 -14.66 -14.52 -14.39
C GLY A 130 -13.68 -15.53 -13.79
N LEU A 131 -13.09 -15.24 -12.63
CA LEU A 131 -12.14 -16.14 -11.98
C LEU A 131 -12.81 -17.45 -11.55
N LYS A 132 -12.18 -18.57 -11.89
CA LYS A 132 -12.65 -19.89 -11.51
C LYS A 132 -12.68 -20.07 -9.99
N LYS A 133 -13.56 -20.93 -9.50
CA LYS A 133 -13.74 -21.23 -8.06
C LYS A 133 -12.41 -21.50 -7.33
N LYS A 134 -11.49 -22.25 -7.96
CA LYS A 134 -10.17 -22.57 -7.38
C LYS A 134 -9.30 -21.33 -7.17
N ALA A 135 -9.31 -20.37 -8.12
CA ALA A 135 -8.57 -19.12 -7.99
C ALA A 135 -9.14 -18.23 -6.88
N ARG A 136 -10.48 -18.19 -6.74
CA ARG A 136 -11.16 -17.45 -5.65
C ARG A 136 -10.93 -18.04 -4.25
N GLN A 137 -10.51 -19.31 -4.18
CA GLN A 137 -10.10 -19.96 -2.93
C GLN A 137 -8.63 -19.70 -2.57
N ASN A 138 -7.85 -19.12 -3.48
CA ASN A 138 -6.48 -18.72 -3.19
C ASN A 138 -6.48 -17.47 -2.30
N LYS A 139 -6.24 -17.68 -1.02
CA LYS A 139 -6.28 -16.63 0.00
C LYS A 139 -5.24 -15.53 -0.23
N ALA A 140 -4.06 -15.86 -0.76
CA ALA A 140 -3.05 -14.86 -1.10
C ALA A 140 -3.55 -13.91 -2.20
N LEU A 141 -4.19 -14.44 -3.24
CA LEU A 141 -4.80 -13.63 -4.30
C LEU A 141 -5.93 -12.74 -3.76
N VAL A 142 -6.74 -13.25 -2.84
CA VAL A 142 -7.80 -12.46 -2.19
C VAL A 142 -7.21 -11.29 -1.41
N ASP A 143 -6.14 -11.52 -0.65
CA ASP A 143 -5.46 -10.50 0.14
C ASP A 143 -4.86 -9.39 -0.76
N GLU A 144 -4.26 -9.75 -1.91
CA GLU A 144 -3.74 -8.79 -2.89
C GLU A 144 -4.86 -7.97 -3.55
N ILE A 145 -5.98 -8.61 -3.89
CA ILE A 145 -7.15 -7.93 -4.48
C ILE A 145 -7.76 -6.97 -3.45
N SER A 146 -7.88 -7.38 -2.19
CA SER A 146 -8.35 -6.51 -1.12
C SER A 146 -7.47 -5.27 -0.95
N ALA A 147 -6.15 -5.45 -0.94
CA ALA A 147 -5.20 -4.33 -0.90
C ALA A 147 -5.34 -3.42 -2.13
N THR A 148 -5.55 -3.98 -3.31
CA THR A 148 -5.75 -3.23 -4.57
C THR A 148 -7.02 -2.39 -4.51
N ILE A 149 -8.11 -2.92 -3.96
CA ILE A 149 -9.37 -2.20 -3.80
C ILE A 149 -9.21 -1.03 -2.83
N ILE A 150 -8.56 -1.23 -1.68
CA ILE A 150 -8.24 -0.16 -0.73
C ILE A 150 -7.48 0.96 -1.44
N LEU A 151 -6.47 0.61 -2.22
CA LEU A 151 -5.64 1.57 -2.93
C LEU A 151 -6.41 2.35 -4.00
N ARG A 152 -7.24 1.65 -4.78
CA ARG A 152 -8.07 2.27 -5.82
C ARG A 152 -9.06 3.25 -5.22
N ASP A 153 -9.77 2.83 -4.18
CA ASP A 153 -10.75 3.69 -3.51
C ASP A 153 -10.09 4.91 -2.86
N TYR A 154 -8.91 4.72 -2.29
CA TYR A 154 -8.09 5.82 -1.77
C TYR A 154 -7.70 6.83 -2.85
N LEU A 155 -7.27 6.36 -4.03
CA LEU A 155 -6.92 7.23 -5.15
C LEU A 155 -8.14 8.01 -5.68
N GLU A 156 -9.30 7.35 -5.77
CA GLU A 156 -10.55 8.00 -6.20
C GLU A 156 -10.97 9.09 -5.20
N ALA A 157 -10.96 8.78 -3.91
CA ALA A 157 -11.28 9.76 -2.86
C ALA A 157 -10.33 10.96 -2.86
N ARG A 158 -9.05 10.74 -3.21
CA ARG A 158 -8.04 11.79 -3.30
C ARG A 158 -8.24 12.70 -4.52
N ARG A 159 -8.74 12.16 -5.64
CA ARG A 159 -9.03 12.95 -6.86
C ARG A 159 -10.25 13.84 -6.73
N MET A 160 -11.17 13.51 -5.82
CA MET A 160 -12.40 14.27 -5.58
C MET A 160 -12.22 15.46 -4.62
N LYS A 161 -11.06 15.59 -3.98
CA LYS A 161 -10.71 16.71 -3.09
C LYS A 161 -9.96 17.79 -3.86
#